data_37eb0a057d1196eab03b59bbae0b958a
#
_entry.id   37eb0a057d1196eab03b59bbae0b958a
#
_cell.length_a   1.000
_cell.length_b   1.000
_cell.length_c   1.000
_cell.angle_alpha   90.00
_cell.angle_beta   90.00
_cell.angle_gamma   90.00
#
_symmetry.space_group_name_H-M   'P 1'
#
loop_
_entity.id
_entity.type
_entity.pdbx_description
1 polymer ?
#
loop_
_entity_poly.entity_id
_entity_poly.type
_entity_poly.pdbx_seq_one_letter_code
_entity_poly.pdbx_strand_id
1 'polypeptide(L)'
;IMPSLVGSEMCIRDSINPNNPTGAVYGKDTLEKIAELARKHKLIVCADEIYDRILFEDAKHIPFASIADDLFCLTFNGLSKSYRLAGFRSGWMIISGPKLHAKDFIEGLDILSSMRLCANVPAQYAIQTALGGYQSINDLVLPTGRLGAQLELAYNKLINIPGVSCVKPKGAIYLFPKLDEEMYVIEDDEQFALDLLLEQKILLVQGTAFNLASKNHLRLVFLPAVDVLDDAIDRLAEFLRSRRR
;
A
#
# COMPACT_ATOMS: atom_id res chain seq x y z
N ILE A 1 -11.11 -8.50 -8.70
CA ILE A 1 -11.44 -7.87 -10.00
C ILE A 1 -12.80 -8.41 -10.37
N MET A 2 -13.76 -7.53 -10.52
CA MET A 2 -15.12 -7.94 -10.87
C MET A 2 -15.13 -8.64 -12.24
N PRO A 3 -15.56 -9.90 -12.35
CA PRO A 3 -15.61 -10.63 -13.62
C PRO A 3 -16.52 -9.98 -14.66
N SER A 4 -17.42 -9.09 -14.25
CA SER A 4 -18.36 -8.37 -15.12
C SER A 4 -17.72 -7.28 -15.98
N LEU A 5 -16.47 -6.90 -15.72
CA LEU A 5 -15.70 -5.98 -16.59
C LEU A 5 -14.81 -6.70 -17.61
N VAL A 6 -14.74 -8.03 -17.52
CA VAL A 6 -14.03 -8.87 -18.49
C VAL A 6 -14.97 -9.10 -19.69
N GLY A 7 -15.04 -8.15 -20.57
CA GLY A 7 -15.91 -8.21 -21.76
C GLY A 7 -16.11 -6.86 -22.42
N SER A 8 -15.75 -5.77 -21.75
CA SER A 8 -15.58 -4.49 -22.39
C SER A 8 -14.16 -4.38 -22.95
N GLU A 9 -14.00 -3.75 -24.10
CA GLU A 9 -12.71 -3.56 -24.77
C GLU A 9 -11.72 -2.69 -23.97
N MET A 10 -12.07 -2.25 -22.75
CA MET A 10 -11.24 -1.46 -21.85
C MET A 10 -10.67 -2.35 -20.74
N CYS A 11 -9.41 -2.71 -20.88
CA CYS A 11 -8.66 -3.34 -19.82
C CYS A 11 -8.04 -2.27 -18.91
N ILE A 12 -8.25 -2.38 -17.61
CA ILE A 12 -7.67 -1.50 -16.58
C ILE A 12 -6.56 -2.26 -15.86
N ARG A 13 -5.45 -1.60 -15.60
CA ARG A 13 -4.38 -2.12 -14.75
C ARG A 13 -4.17 -1.22 -13.55
N ASP A 14 -4.52 -1.73 -12.38
CA ASP A 14 -4.26 -1.06 -11.11
C ASP A 14 -2.84 -1.35 -10.64
N SER A 15 -2.19 -0.34 -10.12
CA SER A 15 -0.84 -0.42 -9.55
C SER A 15 -0.80 0.42 -8.27
N ILE A 16 -0.19 -0.12 -7.21
CA ILE A 16 0.07 0.62 -5.96
C ILE A 16 1.57 0.67 -5.75
N ASN A 17 2.15 1.88 -5.76
CA ASN A 17 3.58 2.09 -5.59
C ASN A 17 3.87 3.36 -4.76
N PRO A 18 4.49 3.25 -3.58
CA PRO A 18 4.88 2.04 -2.83
C PRO A 18 3.73 1.10 -2.52
N ASN A 19 4.01 -0.20 -2.48
CA ASN A 19 3.01 -1.25 -2.50
C ASN A 19 2.39 -1.53 -1.11
N ASN A 20 1.09 -1.73 -1.09
CA ASN A 20 0.34 -2.36 -0.01
C ASN A 20 -0.07 -3.78 -0.47
N PRO A 21 0.35 -4.88 0.17
CA PRO A 21 0.83 -4.96 1.57
C PRO A 21 2.35 -5.06 1.76
N THR A 22 3.15 -5.14 0.72
CA THR A 22 4.56 -5.58 0.81
C THR A 22 5.55 -4.48 1.19
N GLY A 23 5.18 -3.20 1.05
CA GLY A 23 6.12 -2.10 1.21
C GLY A 23 7.19 -1.99 0.12
N ALA A 24 7.05 -2.75 -0.98
CA ALA A 24 7.95 -2.67 -2.11
C ALA A 24 7.84 -1.32 -2.82
N VAL A 25 8.98 -0.79 -3.27
CA VAL A 25 9.06 0.38 -4.14
C VAL A 25 9.56 -0.09 -5.50
N TYR A 26 8.76 0.10 -6.54
CA TYR A 26 9.11 -0.36 -7.87
C TYR A 26 10.17 0.54 -8.49
N GLY A 27 11.26 -0.07 -8.94
CA GLY A 27 12.29 0.63 -9.70
C GLY A 27 11.84 0.92 -11.13
N LYS A 28 12.62 1.78 -11.82
CA LYS A 28 12.34 2.21 -13.18
C LYS A 28 12.11 1.05 -14.14
N ASP A 29 12.98 0.05 -14.12
CA ASP A 29 12.88 -1.12 -15.01
C ASP A 29 11.56 -1.89 -14.86
N THR A 30 11.05 -1.99 -13.62
CA THR A 30 9.76 -2.65 -13.36
C THR A 30 8.61 -1.83 -13.91
N LEU A 31 8.65 -0.51 -13.70
CA LEU A 31 7.62 0.40 -14.19
C LEU A 31 7.62 0.47 -15.73
N GLU A 32 8.78 0.46 -16.37
CA GLU A 32 8.92 0.38 -17.83
C GLU A 32 8.31 -0.91 -18.40
N LYS A 33 8.57 -2.06 -17.76
CA LYS A 33 7.93 -3.33 -18.17
C LYS A 33 6.40 -3.29 -18.00
N ILE A 34 5.89 -2.67 -16.95
CA ILE A 34 4.46 -2.47 -16.78
C ILE A 34 3.91 -1.58 -17.91
N ALA A 35 4.61 -0.50 -18.25
CA ALA A 35 4.23 0.39 -19.34
C ALA A 35 4.23 -0.33 -20.71
N GLU A 36 5.24 -1.16 -20.99
CA GLU A 36 5.29 -2.00 -22.20
C GLU A 36 4.07 -2.94 -22.31
N LEU A 37 3.73 -3.61 -21.20
CA LEU A 37 2.54 -4.47 -21.17
C LEU A 37 1.26 -3.65 -21.35
N ALA A 38 1.18 -2.47 -20.73
CA ALA A 38 0.02 -1.58 -20.89
C ALA A 38 -0.14 -1.12 -22.35
N ARG A 39 0.95 -0.77 -23.04
CA ARG A 39 0.93 -0.45 -24.49
C ARG A 39 0.47 -1.63 -25.31
N LYS A 40 1.08 -2.80 -25.09
CA LYS A 40 0.77 -4.03 -25.83
C LYS A 40 -0.71 -4.41 -25.74
N HIS A 41 -1.28 -4.26 -24.56
CA HIS A 41 -2.66 -4.68 -24.28
C HIS A 41 -3.66 -3.52 -24.28
N LYS A 42 -3.23 -2.30 -24.66
CA LYS A 42 -4.07 -1.09 -24.70
C LYS A 42 -4.80 -0.84 -23.36
N LEU A 43 -4.06 -0.91 -22.25
CA LEU A 43 -4.62 -0.77 -20.91
C LEU A 43 -4.73 0.71 -20.50
N ILE A 44 -5.76 1.04 -19.74
CA ILE A 44 -5.79 2.22 -18.90
C ILE A 44 -5.02 1.88 -17.62
N VAL A 45 -4.09 2.72 -17.22
CA VAL A 45 -3.34 2.53 -15.99
C VAL A 45 -3.92 3.38 -14.87
N CYS A 46 -4.29 2.73 -13.77
CA CYS A 46 -4.66 3.37 -12.51
C CYS A 46 -3.50 3.25 -11.54
N ALA A 47 -2.75 4.33 -11.31
CA ALA A 47 -1.59 4.38 -10.44
C ALA A 47 -1.98 4.96 -9.08
N ASP A 48 -2.08 4.12 -8.04
CA ASP A 48 -2.24 4.58 -6.66
C ASP A 48 -0.86 4.89 -6.07
N GLU A 49 -0.57 6.17 -5.89
CA GLU A 49 0.69 6.70 -5.39
C GLU A 49 0.55 7.30 -3.99
N ILE A 50 -0.43 6.85 -3.22
CA ILE A 50 -0.77 7.39 -1.90
C ILE A 50 0.38 7.34 -0.89
N TYR A 51 1.37 6.47 -1.11
CA TYR A 51 2.56 6.31 -0.27
C TYR A 51 3.82 6.94 -0.85
N ASP A 52 3.73 7.77 -1.89
CA ASP A 52 4.83 8.34 -2.68
C ASP A 52 5.97 8.96 -1.86
N ARG A 53 5.67 9.52 -0.67
CA ARG A 53 6.62 10.18 0.22
C ARG A 53 6.99 9.37 1.47
N ILE A 54 6.40 8.20 1.66
CA ILE A 54 6.76 7.30 2.75
C ILE A 54 7.79 6.31 2.21
N LEU A 55 9.03 6.75 2.21
CA LEU A 55 10.17 6.03 1.64
C LEU A 55 11.26 5.92 2.69
N PHE A 56 11.90 4.78 2.76
CA PHE A 56 12.96 4.50 3.71
C PHE A 56 14.30 4.32 3.00
N GLU A 57 15.39 4.61 3.70
CA GLU A 57 16.76 4.50 3.20
C GLU A 57 16.97 5.37 1.93
N ASP A 58 17.51 4.78 0.87
CA ASP A 58 17.80 5.41 -0.42
C ASP A 58 16.68 5.24 -1.46
N ALA A 59 15.54 4.69 -1.06
CA ALA A 59 14.43 4.44 -1.97
C ALA A 59 13.90 5.75 -2.58
N LYS A 60 13.58 5.69 -3.88
CA LYS A 60 13.01 6.82 -4.61
C LYS A 60 11.73 6.38 -5.31
N HIS A 61 10.67 7.14 -5.08
CA HIS A 61 9.45 6.98 -5.84
C HIS A 61 9.59 7.61 -7.22
N ILE A 62 9.13 6.90 -8.24
CA ILE A 62 9.05 7.36 -9.62
C ILE A 62 7.57 7.34 -10.00
N PRO A 63 6.95 8.50 -10.29
CA PRO A 63 5.57 8.54 -10.74
C PRO A 63 5.40 7.77 -12.05
N PHE A 64 4.41 6.90 -12.14
CA PHE A 64 4.18 6.09 -13.33
C PHE A 64 3.96 6.95 -14.59
N ALA A 65 3.19 8.03 -14.44
CA ALA A 65 2.91 8.97 -15.52
C ALA A 65 4.16 9.66 -16.10
N SER A 66 5.28 9.72 -15.35
CA SER A 66 6.55 10.28 -15.84
C SER A 66 7.34 9.34 -16.76
N ILE A 67 6.99 8.04 -16.75
CA ILE A 67 7.64 7.01 -17.58
C ILE A 67 6.81 6.72 -18.84
N ALA A 68 5.51 6.95 -18.77
CA ALA A 68 4.55 6.52 -19.78
C ALA A 68 3.60 7.68 -20.15
N ASP A 69 4.15 8.77 -20.67
CA ASP A 69 3.41 9.96 -21.12
C ASP A 69 2.53 9.71 -22.35
N ASP A 70 2.80 8.63 -23.05
CA ASP A 70 2.05 8.10 -24.19
C ASP A 70 0.85 7.22 -23.81
N LEU A 71 0.72 6.84 -22.53
CA LEU A 71 -0.40 6.05 -22.02
C LEU A 71 -1.43 6.91 -21.31
N PHE A 72 -2.71 6.57 -21.46
CA PHE A 72 -3.76 7.16 -20.65
C PHE A 72 -3.67 6.62 -19.22
N CYS A 73 -3.34 7.51 -18.28
CA CYS A 73 -3.08 7.16 -16.90
C CYS A 73 -3.90 8.03 -15.94
N LEU A 74 -4.44 7.38 -14.90
CA LEU A 74 -5.09 8.00 -13.75
C LEU A 74 -4.18 7.83 -12.55
N THR A 75 -3.60 8.91 -12.06
CA THR A 75 -2.76 8.90 -10.85
C THR A 75 -3.58 9.35 -9.66
N PHE A 76 -3.64 8.51 -8.62
CA PHE A 76 -4.37 8.78 -7.38
C PHE A 76 -3.40 9.12 -6.25
N ASN A 77 -3.72 10.15 -5.49
CA ASN A 77 -2.99 10.52 -4.28
C ASN A 77 -3.93 11.26 -3.31
N GLY A 78 -3.45 11.59 -2.11
CA GLY A 78 -4.30 12.26 -1.14
C GLY A 78 -3.62 12.58 0.20
N LEU A 79 -4.40 13.17 1.08
CA LEU A 79 -3.93 13.63 2.39
C LEU A 79 -3.77 12.50 3.42
N SER A 80 -4.29 11.31 3.14
CA SER A 80 -4.49 10.26 4.16
C SER A 80 -3.19 9.68 4.72
N LYS A 81 -2.14 9.54 3.91
CA LYS A 81 -0.91 8.79 4.28
C LYS A 81 0.28 9.73 4.45
N SER A 82 0.86 10.22 3.39
CA SER A 82 2.03 11.10 3.43
C SER A 82 1.83 12.34 4.29
N TYR A 83 0.60 12.85 4.36
CA TYR A 83 0.24 14.03 5.17
C TYR A 83 -0.44 13.69 6.51
N ARG A 84 -0.68 12.40 6.82
CA ARG A 84 -1.29 11.90 8.08
C ARG A 84 -2.67 12.48 8.39
N LEU A 85 -3.41 12.91 7.39
CA LEU A 85 -4.73 13.51 7.50
C LEU A 85 -5.82 12.55 6.99
N ALA A 86 -5.75 11.28 7.39
CA ALA A 86 -6.71 10.25 6.95
C ALA A 86 -8.17 10.61 7.30
N GLY A 87 -8.41 11.30 8.40
CA GLY A 87 -9.72 11.77 8.83
C GLY A 87 -10.31 12.89 7.97
N PHE A 88 -9.49 13.62 7.20
CA PHE A 88 -9.96 14.69 6.30
C PHE A 88 -10.70 14.15 5.07
N ARG A 89 -10.54 12.88 4.75
CA ARG A 89 -11.21 12.22 3.61
C ARG A 89 -11.05 12.99 2.31
N SER A 90 -9.84 13.48 2.01
CA SER A 90 -9.54 14.28 0.83
C SER A 90 -8.37 13.70 0.06
N GLY A 91 -8.49 13.73 -1.26
CA GLY A 91 -7.49 13.28 -2.21
C GLY A 91 -7.76 13.89 -3.57
N TRP A 92 -6.93 13.54 -4.52
CA TRP A 92 -7.01 14.01 -5.91
C TRP A 92 -6.67 12.90 -6.89
N MET A 93 -7.15 13.07 -8.09
CA MET A 93 -6.82 12.25 -9.24
C MET A 93 -6.27 13.15 -10.35
N ILE A 94 -5.20 12.72 -10.98
CA ILE A 94 -4.58 13.42 -12.11
C ILE A 94 -4.75 12.54 -13.36
N ILE A 95 -5.31 13.14 -14.42
CA ILE A 95 -5.45 12.47 -15.72
C ILE A 95 -4.30 12.91 -16.61
N SER A 96 -3.46 11.97 -17.05
CA SER A 96 -2.30 12.21 -17.91
C SER A 96 -2.33 11.37 -19.18
N GLY A 97 -1.46 11.70 -20.13
CA GLY A 97 -1.37 11.04 -21.44
C GLY A 97 -2.42 11.48 -22.45
N PRO A 98 -2.54 10.76 -23.59
CA PRO A 98 -3.43 11.11 -24.69
C PRO A 98 -4.91 10.96 -24.30
N LYS A 99 -5.68 12.04 -24.41
CA LYS A 99 -7.10 12.09 -24.00
C LYS A 99 -8.09 11.88 -25.16
N LEU A 100 -7.59 11.86 -26.41
CA LEU A 100 -8.46 11.89 -27.59
C LEU A 100 -9.43 10.69 -27.64
N HIS A 101 -8.94 9.50 -27.28
CA HIS A 101 -9.73 8.27 -27.29
C HIS A 101 -10.44 7.96 -25.97
N ALA A 102 -10.29 8.83 -24.97
CA ALA A 102 -10.84 8.66 -23.63
C ALA A 102 -11.87 9.76 -23.26
N LYS A 103 -12.38 10.48 -24.24
CA LYS A 103 -13.32 11.61 -24.00
C LYS A 103 -14.55 11.19 -23.23
N ASP A 104 -15.21 10.12 -23.68
CA ASP A 104 -16.45 9.62 -23.05
C ASP A 104 -16.18 9.09 -21.63
N PHE A 105 -15.00 8.48 -21.42
CA PHE A 105 -14.57 8.05 -20.10
C PHE A 105 -14.35 9.25 -19.16
N ILE A 106 -13.70 10.31 -19.65
CA ILE A 106 -13.47 11.54 -18.89
C ILE A 106 -14.80 12.22 -18.56
N GLU A 107 -15.72 12.29 -19.54
CA GLU A 107 -17.07 12.82 -19.33
C GLU A 107 -17.82 12.01 -18.26
N GLY A 108 -17.70 10.67 -18.29
CA GLY A 108 -18.24 9.80 -17.25
C GLY A 108 -17.70 10.11 -15.85
N LEU A 109 -16.40 10.40 -15.72
CA LEU A 109 -15.77 10.84 -14.47
C LEU A 109 -16.33 12.19 -14.00
N ASP A 110 -16.51 13.14 -14.91
CA ASP A 110 -17.08 14.46 -14.61
C ASP A 110 -18.53 14.34 -14.15
N ILE A 111 -19.32 13.47 -14.78
CA ILE A 111 -20.69 13.17 -14.37
C ILE A 111 -20.72 12.57 -12.97
N LEU A 112 -19.88 11.57 -12.68
CA LEU A 112 -19.78 10.96 -11.36
C LEU A 112 -19.37 11.98 -10.28
N SER A 113 -18.42 12.86 -10.61
CA SER A 113 -18.02 13.97 -9.75
C SER A 113 -19.19 14.92 -9.46
N SER A 114 -19.94 15.27 -10.49
CA SER A 114 -21.11 16.15 -10.39
C SER A 114 -22.25 15.53 -9.59
N MET A 115 -22.45 14.21 -9.68
CA MET A 115 -23.43 13.48 -8.87
C MET A 115 -23.11 13.52 -7.37
N ARG A 116 -21.81 13.58 -7.02
CA ARG A 116 -21.36 13.77 -5.64
C ARG A 116 -21.58 15.20 -5.14
N LEU A 117 -21.76 16.17 -6.03
CA LEU A 117 -21.86 17.63 -5.84
C LEU A 117 -20.54 18.23 -5.38
N CYS A 118 -20.22 18.15 -4.10
CA CYS A 118 -18.94 18.62 -3.57
C CYS A 118 -18.37 17.63 -2.56
N ALA A 119 -17.05 17.45 -2.61
CA ALA A 119 -16.31 16.76 -1.57
C ALA A 119 -16.22 17.65 -0.32
N ASN A 120 -15.59 17.13 0.76
CA ASN A 120 -15.38 17.89 1.98
C ASN A 120 -14.58 19.18 1.72
N VAL A 121 -15.27 20.31 1.60
CA VAL A 121 -14.68 21.60 1.22
C VAL A 121 -13.58 22.07 2.18
N PRO A 122 -13.73 22.03 3.53
CA PRO A 122 -12.64 22.38 4.43
C PRO A 122 -11.37 21.56 4.20
N ALA A 123 -11.53 20.27 3.92
CA ALA A 123 -10.39 19.38 3.65
C ALA A 123 -9.72 19.67 2.31
N GLN A 124 -10.46 20.13 1.30
CA GLN A 124 -9.87 20.55 0.01
C GLN A 124 -8.99 21.78 0.17
N TYR A 125 -9.38 22.75 0.99
CA TYR A 125 -8.52 23.91 1.30
C TYR A 125 -7.21 23.49 2.00
N ALA A 126 -7.20 22.43 2.78
CA ALA A 126 -5.99 21.90 3.39
C ALA A 126 -5.00 21.31 2.38
N ILE A 127 -5.44 20.89 1.19
CA ILE A 127 -4.55 20.30 0.16
C ILE A 127 -3.44 21.27 -0.23
N GLN A 128 -3.78 22.53 -0.53
CA GLN A 128 -2.80 23.54 -0.93
C GLN A 128 -1.74 23.74 0.15
N THR A 129 -2.15 23.87 1.41
CA THR A 129 -1.24 24.03 2.54
C THR A 129 -0.37 22.78 2.73
N ALA A 130 -0.96 21.59 2.61
CA ALA A 130 -0.24 20.33 2.75
C ALA A 130 0.84 20.17 1.65
N LEU A 131 0.51 20.49 0.41
CA LEU A 131 1.44 20.38 -0.72
C LEU A 131 2.55 21.43 -0.69
N GLY A 132 2.23 22.68 -0.33
CA GLY A 132 3.17 23.81 -0.33
C GLY A 132 3.90 24.00 0.99
N GLY A 133 3.47 23.36 2.07
CA GLY A 133 4.05 23.52 3.40
C GLY A 133 5.27 22.64 3.66
N TYR A 134 5.75 22.70 4.91
CA TYR A 134 6.85 21.86 5.36
C TYR A 134 6.48 20.38 5.33
N GLN A 135 7.32 19.58 4.70
CA GLN A 135 7.09 18.15 4.50
C GLN A 135 7.66 17.33 5.67
N SER A 136 7.01 17.39 6.81
CA SER A 136 7.43 16.70 8.03
C SER A 136 7.49 15.17 7.92
N ILE A 137 6.93 14.59 6.87
CA ILE A 137 7.09 13.16 6.58
C ILE A 137 8.56 12.81 6.34
N ASN A 138 9.36 13.73 5.77
CA ASN A 138 10.76 13.50 5.51
C ASN A 138 11.56 13.24 6.79
N ASP A 139 11.19 13.90 7.91
CA ASP A 139 11.87 13.66 9.20
C ASP A 139 11.40 12.34 9.83
N LEU A 140 10.14 12.00 9.64
CA LEU A 140 9.57 10.79 10.25
C LEU A 140 10.11 9.49 9.67
N VAL A 141 10.49 9.49 8.40
CA VAL A 141 11.03 8.29 7.71
C VAL A 141 12.53 8.12 7.92
N LEU A 142 13.24 9.10 8.49
CA LEU A 142 14.65 8.95 8.85
C LEU A 142 14.83 7.81 9.86
N PRO A 143 16.02 7.18 9.93
CA PRO A 143 16.29 6.14 10.93
C PRO A 143 16.03 6.59 12.38
N THR A 144 16.28 7.86 12.67
CA THR A 144 16.00 8.49 13.98
C THR A 144 14.59 9.03 14.10
N GLY A 145 13.84 9.06 13.01
CA GLY A 145 12.45 9.50 12.98
C GLY A 145 11.50 8.42 13.50
N ARG A 146 10.29 8.85 13.82
CA ARG A 146 9.30 7.94 14.42
C ARG A 146 9.02 6.71 13.55
N LEU A 147 8.76 6.88 12.25
CA LEU A 147 8.44 5.76 11.36
C LEU A 147 9.65 4.88 11.09
N GLY A 148 10.85 5.48 10.99
CA GLY A 148 12.08 4.73 10.84
C GLY A 148 12.36 3.85 12.07
N ALA A 149 12.26 4.40 13.27
CA ALA A 149 12.44 3.65 14.51
C ALA A 149 11.41 2.52 14.68
N GLN A 150 10.14 2.78 14.33
CA GLN A 150 9.07 1.77 14.36
C GLN A 150 9.33 0.63 13.37
N LEU A 151 9.75 0.96 12.16
CA LEU A 151 10.12 -0.02 11.14
C LEU A 151 11.29 -0.90 11.60
N GLU A 152 12.38 -0.28 12.07
CA GLU A 152 13.58 -1.01 12.49
C GLU A 152 13.28 -1.97 13.64
N LEU A 153 12.58 -1.51 14.68
CA LEU A 153 12.17 -2.37 15.78
C LEU A 153 11.34 -3.56 15.28
N ALA A 154 10.24 -3.26 14.56
CA ALA A 154 9.29 -4.29 14.15
C ALA A 154 9.94 -5.30 13.20
N TYR A 155 10.73 -4.85 12.22
CA TYR A 155 11.44 -5.72 11.31
C TYR A 155 12.41 -6.64 12.02
N ASN A 156 13.31 -6.07 12.85
CA ASN A 156 14.32 -6.84 13.55
C ASN A 156 13.73 -7.88 14.52
N LYS A 157 12.64 -7.51 15.22
CA LYS A 157 11.96 -8.49 16.10
C LYS A 157 11.30 -9.61 15.31
N LEU A 158 10.60 -9.28 14.20
CA LEU A 158 9.92 -10.29 13.38
C LEU A 158 10.87 -11.32 12.80
N ILE A 159 12.01 -10.91 12.23
CA ILE A 159 12.96 -11.85 11.62
C ILE A 159 13.70 -12.71 12.64
N ASN A 160 13.67 -12.33 13.92
CA ASN A 160 14.23 -13.13 15.02
C ASN A 160 13.25 -14.20 15.54
N ILE A 161 11.99 -14.19 15.10
CA ILE A 161 11.05 -15.26 15.44
C ILE A 161 11.37 -16.48 14.55
N PRO A 162 11.67 -17.65 15.11
CA PRO A 162 11.97 -18.84 14.32
C PRO A 162 10.84 -19.17 13.34
N GLY A 163 11.21 -19.45 12.08
CA GLY A 163 10.25 -19.74 11.00
C GLY A 163 9.52 -18.50 10.46
N VAL A 164 9.92 -17.29 10.84
CA VAL A 164 9.43 -16.05 10.25
C VAL A 164 10.49 -15.41 9.37
N SER A 165 10.13 -15.13 8.14
CA SER A 165 10.96 -14.35 7.20
C SER A 165 10.19 -13.12 6.74
N CYS A 166 10.90 -12.04 6.46
CA CYS A 166 10.30 -10.80 5.98
C CYS A 166 11.29 -10.06 5.09
N VAL A 167 10.82 -9.58 3.95
CA VAL A 167 11.60 -8.62 3.16
C VAL A 167 11.43 -7.25 3.80
N LYS A 168 12.56 -6.56 4.07
CA LYS A 168 12.51 -5.21 4.64
C LYS A 168 11.84 -4.26 3.65
N PRO A 169 10.75 -3.60 4.02
CA PRO A 169 10.04 -2.70 3.12
C PRO A 169 10.88 -1.45 2.83
N LYS A 170 10.80 -0.96 1.60
CA LYS A 170 11.44 0.29 1.19
C LYS A 170 10.48 1.49 1.18
N GLY A 171 9.20 1.25 1.40
CA GLY A 171 8.18 2.29 1.47
C GLY A 171 6.90 1.83 2.15
N ALA A 172 5.90 2.70 2.15
CA ALA A 172 4.62 2.52 2.82
C ALA A 172 4.76 2.34 4.36
N ILE A 173 3.82 1.63 4.98
CA ILE A 173 3.72 1.50 6.45
C ILE A 173 3.49 0.04 6.88
N TYR A 174 3.92 -0.91 6.06
CA TYR A 174 3.60 -2.33 6.21
C TYR A 174 4.83 -3.20 6.23
N LEU A 175 4.78 -4.24 7.06
CA LEU A 175 5.60 -5.44 6.99
C LEU A 175 4.72 -6.61 6.52
N PHE A 176 5.27 -7.48 5.69
CA PHE A 176 4.54 -8.62 5.14
C PHE A 176 5.31 -9.92 5.40
N PRO A 177 5.42 -10.33 6.69
CA PRO A 177 6.13 -11.53 7.06
C PRO A 177 5.50 -12.78 6.46
N LYS A 178 6.36 -13.73 6.08
CA LYS A 178 6.06 -15.08 5.65
C LYS A 178 6.36 -16.05 6.79
N LEU A 179 5.43 -16.93 7.09
CA LEU A 179 5.59 -18.03 8.02
C LEU A 179 6.06 -19.28 7.26
N ASP A 180 6.99 -20.03 7.82
CA ASP A 180 7.49 -21.28 7.27
C ASP A 180 6.42 -22.36 7.33
N GLU A 181 6.06 -22.94 6.17
CA GLU A 181 5.00 -23.92 6.02
C GLU A 181 5.32 -25.28 6.67
N GLU A 182 6.59 -25.61 6.83
CA GLU A 182 7.01 -26.83 7.50
C GLU A 182 6.89 -26.70 9.03
N MET A 183 7.10 -25.49 9.54
CA MET A 183 7.02 -25.17 10.97
C MET A 183 5.59 -24.77 11.41
N TYR A 184 4.85 -24.07 10.56
CA TYR A 184 3.51 -23.55 10.86
C TYR A 184 2.51 -24.04 9.81
N VAL A 185 1.63 -24.95 10.19
CA VAL A 185 0.57 -25.43 9.29
C VAL A 185 -0.65 -24.54 9.41
N ILE A 186 -0.89 -23.74 8.37
CA ILE A 186 -2.01 -22.83 8.31
C ILE A 186 -2.98 -23.32 7.22
N GLU A 187 -4.01 -24.03 7.63
CA GLU A 187 -5.05 -24.50 6.72
C GLU A 187 -6.02 -23.39 6.33
N ASP A 188 -6.25 -22.44 7.25
CA ASP A 188 -7.13 -21.28 7.10
C ASP A 188 -6.47 -20.06 7.75
N ASP A 189 -6.01 -19.10 6.93
CA ASP A 189 -5.31 -17.92 7.42
C ASP A 189 -6.25 -16.85 7.99
N GLU A 190 -7.53 -16.86 7.64
CA GLU A 190 -8.55 -16.02 8.26
C GLU A 190 -8.82 -16.49 9.69
N GLN A 191 -9.01 -17.80 9.90
CA GLN A 191 -9.18 -18.39 11.23
C GLN A 191 -7.91 -18.18 12.07
N PHE A 192 -6.72 -18.33 11.48
CA PHE A 192 -5.45 -18.05 12.16
C PHE A 192 -5.34 -16.61 12.66
N ALA A 193 -5.75 -15.63 11.82
CA ALA A 193 -5.78 -14.23 12.23
C ALA A 193 -6.84 -13.95 13.31
N LEU A 194 -7.99 -14.64 13.25
CA LEU A 194 -9.03 -14.56 14.27
C LEU A 194 -8.56 -15.13 15.61
N ASP A 195 -7.89 -16.28 15.60
CA ASP A 195 -7.32 -16.89 16.81
C ASP A 195 -6.28 -15.96 17.46
N LEU A 196 -5.41 -15.37 16.66
CA LEU A 196 -4.44 -14.36 17.14
C LEU A 196 -5.14 -13.18 17.82
N LEU A 197 -6.21 -12.70 17.20
CA LEU A 197 -7.02 -11.62 17.79
C LEU A 197 -7.67 -12.02 19.10
N LEU A 198 -8.24 -13.21 19.17
CA LEU A 198 -8.95 -13.69 20.36
C LEU A 198 -8.00 -13.98 21.52
N GLU A 199 -6.85 -14.58 21.25
CA GLU A 199 -5.89 -15.01 22.27
C GLU A 199 -4.95 -13.89 22.71
N GLN A 200 -4.40 -13.15 21.73
CA GLN A 200 -3.37 -12.15 21.99
C GLN A 200 -3.84 -10.69 21.85
N LYS A 201 -5.10 -10.45 21.44
CA LYS A 201 -5.65 -9.12 21.18
C LYS A 201 -4.84 -8.33 20.15
N ILE A 202 -4.29 -9.03 19.15
CA ILE A 202 -3.52 -8.48 18.04
C ILE A 202 -4.31 -8.72 16.75
N LEU A 203 -4.64 -7.64 16.04
CA LEU A 203 -5.30 -7.71 14.74
C LEU A 203 -4.27 -7.54 13.62
N LEU A 204 -4.03 -8.59 12.87
CA LEU A 204 -3.30 -8.59 11.61
C LEU A 204 -4.23 -8.95 10.47
N VAL A 205 -3.79 -8.70 9.24
CA VAL A 205 -4.56 -9.06 8.05
C VAL A 205 -3.87 -10.22 7.34
N GLN A 206 -4.61 -11.26 7.07
CA GLN A 206 -4.12 -12.47 6.39
C GLN A 206 -3.77 -12.21 4.92
N GLY A 207 -2.86 -13.03 4.37
CA GLY A 207 -2.35 -12.88 3.01
C GLY A 207 -3.41 -13.05 1.93
N THR A 208 -4.37 -13.98 2.15
CA THR A 208 -5.46 -14.24 1.18
C THR A 208 -6.38 -13.03 0.97
N ALA A 209 -6.48 -12.10 1.94
CA ALA A 209 -7.20 -10.84 1.78
C ALA A 209 -6.60 -9.93 0.68
N PHE A 210 -5.38 -10.21 0.23
CA PHE A 210 -4.70 -9.52 -0.87
C PHE A 210 -4.63 -10.37 -2.15
N ASN A 211 -5.53 -11.34 -2.31
CA ASN A 211 -5.53 -12.30 -3.43
C ASN A 211 -4.23 -13.12 -3.55
N LEU A 212 -3.50 -13.29 -2.47
CA LEU A 212 -2.37 -14.19 -2.42
C LEU A 212 -2.88 -15.63 -2.28
N ALA A 213 -2.41 -16.54 -3.14
CA ALA A 213 -2.81 -17.94 -3.06
C ALA A 213 -2.24 -18.66 -1.83
N SER A 214 -1.09 -18.20 -1.34
CA SER A 214 -0.43 -18.74 -0.15
C SER A 214 -1.07 -18.20 1.13
N LYS A 215 -1.31 -19.10 2.09
CA LYS A 215 -1.97 -18.78 3.38
C LYS A 215 -0.98 -18.46 4.50
N ASN A 216 0.30 -18.36 4.20
CA ASN A 216 1.37 -18.22 5.19
C ASN A 216 1.91 -16.80 5.33
N HIS A 217 1.20 -15.80 4.87
CA HIS A 217 1.59 -14.39 5.00
C HIS A 217 0.61 -13.61 5.86
N LEU A 218 1.15 -12.65 6.61
CA LEU A 218 0.37 -11.72 7.41
C LEU A 218 0.83 -10.29 7.12
N ARG A 219 -0.12 -9.34 7.04
CA ARG A 219 0.24 -7.91 6.98
C ARG A 219 0.22 -7.29 8.37
N LEU A 220 1.36 -6.75 8.77
CA LEU A 220 1.53 -5.96 9.98
C LEU A 220 1.68 -4.48 9.62
N VAL A 221 1.00 -3.61 10.37
CA VAL A 221 1.14 -2.14 10.29
C VAL A 221 2.03 -1.67 11.43
N PHE A 222 3.18 -1.04 11.14
CA PHE A 222 4.14 -0.61 12.18
C PHE A 222 3.94 0.83 12.67
N LEU A 223 2.68 1.31 12.72
CA LEU A 223 2.33 2.66 13.19
C LEU A 223 2.20 2.84 14.72
N PRO A 224 1.90 1.80 15.53
CA PRO A 224 1.85 1.96 16.97
C PRO A 224 3.18 2.47 17.56
N ALA A 225 3.15 3.02 18.76
CA ALA A 225 4.36 3.43 19.46
C ALA A 225 5.34 2.26 19.63
N VAL A 226 6.63 2.56 19.76
CA VAL A 226 7.71 1.55 19.78
C VAL A 226 7.51 0.52 20.89
N ASP A 227 7.13 0.96 22.07
CA ASP A 227 6.82 0.10 23.23
C ASP A 227 5.60 -0.81 23.00
N VAL A 228 4.57 -0.31 22.33
CA VAL A 228 3.37 -1.09 21.96
C VAL A 228 3.71 -2.13 20.88
N LEU A 229 4.55 -1.76 19.89
CA LEU A 229 5.02 -2.70 18.87
C LEU A 229 5.90 -3.79 19.47
N ASP A 230 6.76 -3.41 20.40
CA ASP A 230 7.67 -4.33 21.11
C ASP A 230 6.87 -5.43 21.83
N ASP A 231 5.91 -5.03 22.67
CA ASP A 231 5.00 -5.94 23.37
C ASP A 231 4.15 -6.79 22.40
N ALA A 232 3.59 -6.17 21.38
CA ALA A 232 2.73 -6.88 20.42
C ALA A 232 3.50 -7.97 19.65
N ILE A 233 4.76 -7.70 19.25
CA ILE A 233 5.56 -8.70 18.53
C ILE A 233 6.02 -9.82 19.48
N ASP A 234 6.28 -9.54 20.75
CA ASP A 234 6.56 -10.59 21.74
C ASP A 234 5.37 -11.52 21.94
N ARG A 235 4.15 -10.96 22.06
CA ARG A 235 2.92 -11.76 22.13
C ARG A 235 2.65 -12.54 20.84
N LEU A 236 2.95 -11.98 19.68
CA LEU A 236 2.90 -12.69 18.41
C LEU A 236 3.90 -13.87 18.41
N ALA A 237 5.11 -13.66 18.91
CA ALA A 237 6.11 -14.74 19.01
C ALA A 237 5.66 -15.87 19.96
N GLU A 238 4.99 -15.53 21.06
CA GLU A 238 4.40 -16.51 21.98
C GLU A 238 3.29 -17.31 21.32
N PHE A 239 2.38 -16.63 20.62
CA PHE A 239 1.32 -17.27 19.85
C PHE A 239 1.86 -18.23 18.80
N LEU A 240 2.85 -17.81 18.04
CA LEU A 240 3.52 -18.64 17.04
C LEU A 240 4.24 -19.85 17.68
N ARG A 241 4.88 -19.64 18.83
CA ARG A 241 5.55 -20.74 19.55
C ARG A 241 4.59 -21.87 19.95
N SER A 242 3.36 -21.51 20.36
CA SER A 242 2.33 -22.49 20.75
C SER A 242 1.76 -23.28 19.57
N ARG A 243 2.01 -22.84 18.33
CA ARG A 243 1.49 -23.43 17.09
C ARG A 243 2.55 -24.09 16.21
N ARG A 244 3.76 -24.23 16.73
CA ARG A 244 4.81 -25.01 16.05
C ARG A 244 4.47 -26.50 16.06
N ARG A 245 4.81 -27.15 14.97
CA ARG A 245 4.89 -28.61 14.92
C ARG A 245 6.04 -29.15 15.75
#